data_676666baa9113d59fb39ee18cb6f3033
#
_entry.id   676666baa9113d59fb39ee18cb6f3033
#
_cell.length_a   1.000
_cell.length_b   1.000
_cell.length_c   1.000
_cell.angle_alpha   90.00
_cell.angle_beta   90.00
_cell.angle_gamma   90.00
#
_symmetry.space_group_name_H-M   'P 1'
#
loop_
_entity.id
_entity.type
_entity.pdbx_description
1 polymer ?
#
loop_
_entity_poly.entity_id
_entity_poly.type
_entity_poly.pdbx_seq_one_letter_code
_entity_poly.pdbx_strand_id
1 'polypeptide(L)'
;MPRDEFNRSVIDRLAKRAGMRCSNPDCRAPTSGPSLDPSGVTITGVAAHICAASPGGARYDSDMTTEQRSDLSNGIWLCQTHAKLIDDDELSFPTHLLHEWKAISEQIAALEARGFAVTKANPFRDLEGKVPKLLAEMRQDLQQHPLVRQFVLLPNKRVSYSMSYRQFLYFEEAHEDLRSVMTIMLQAGAIFDARFNSVPRYDFNEDFVRFLIGSN
;
A
#
# COMPACT_ATOMS: atom_id res chain seq x y z
N MET A 1 -33.69 10.34 14.42
CA MET A 1 -34.20 9.98 13.08
C MET A 1 -33.76 8.56 12.77
N PRO A 2 -34.55 7.74 12.03
CA PRO A 2 -34.05 6.46 11.58
C PRO A 2 -32.83 6.68 10.69
N ARG A 3 -31.90 5.73 10.74
CA ARG A 3 -30.68 5.71 9.92
C ARG A 3 -31.01 5.15 8.55
N ASP A 4 -30.54 5.82 7.46
CA ASP A 4 -30.78 5.39 6.07
C ASP A 4 -29.86 4.22 5.69
N GLU A 5 -30.17 3.01 6.22
CA GLU A 5 -29.36 1.81 6.04
C GLU A 5 -29.49 1.20 4.65
N PHE A 6 -28.42 0.58 4.16
CA PHE A 6 -28.46 -0.23 2.95
C PHE A 6 -29.35 -1.44 3.12
N ASN A 7 -30.21 -1.73 2.16
CA ASN A 7 -30.92 -2.98 2.12
C ASN A 7 -29.99 -4.14 1.73
N ARG A 8 -30.44 -5.39 2.03
CA ARG A 8 -29.63 -6.59 1.81
C ARG A 8 -29.13 -6.77 0.37
N SER A 9 -29.93 -6.36 -0.62
CA SER A 9 -29.57 -6.43 -2.04
C SER A 9 -28.45 -5.44 -2.40
N VAL A 10 -28.45 -4.26 -1.81
CA VAL A 10 -27.34 -3.26 -1.99
C VAL A 10 -26.07 -3.79 -1.36
N ILE A 11 -26.14 -4.31 -0.13
CA ILE A 11 -24.98 -4.90 0.57
C ILE A 11 -24.34 -6.03 -0.26
N ASP A 12 -25.18 -6.96 -0.74
CA ASP A 12 -24.72 -8.10 -1.57
C ASP A 12 -24.04 -7.62 -2.88
N ARG A 13 -24.62 -6.62 -3.53
CA ARG A 13 -24.04 -6.02 -4.74
C ARG A 13 -22.73 -5.32 -4.48
N LEU A 14 -22.61 -4.54 -3.40
CA LEU A 14 -21.35 -3.89 -3.00
C LEU A 14 -20.23 -4.92 -2.81
N ALA A 15 -20.50 -5.99 -2.07
CA ALA A 15 -19.55 -7.06 -1.82
C ALA A 15 -19.08 -7.74 -3.13
N LYS A 16 -20.03 -8.12 -4.00
CA LYS A 16 -19.74 -8.80 -5.27
C LYS A 16 -19.00 -7.90 -6.25
N ARG A 17 -19.37 -6.62 -6.35
CA ARG A 17 -18.70 -5.64 -7.23
C ARG A 17 -17.26 -5.38 -6.81
N ALA A 18 -16.96 -5.44 -5.52
CA ALA A 18 -15.59 -5.37 -4.99
C ALA A 18 -14.81 -6.70 -5.07
N GLY A 19 -15.41 -7.76 -5.64
CA GLY A 19 -14.82 -9.10 -5.69
C GLY A 19 -14.64 -9.73 -4.31
N MET A 20 -15.51 -9.43 -3.33
CA MET A 20 -15.41 -9.86 -1.92
C MET A 20 -14.07 -9.45 -1.29
N ARG A 21 -13.48 -8.33 -1.72
CA ARG A 21 -12.22 -7.80 -1.19
C ARG A 21 -12.41 -6.38 -0.67
N CYS A 22 -11.60 -5.99 0.30
CA CYS A 22 -11.56 -4.61 0.79
C CYS A 22 -11.26 -3.64 -0.35
N SER A 23 -12.06 -2.58 -0.51
CA SER A 23 -11.91 -1.59 -1.58
C SER A 23 -10.73 -0.62 -1.37
N ASN A 24 -10.13 -0.59 -0.16
CA ASN A 24 -8.89 0.15 0.04
C ASN A 24 -7.78 -0.46 -0.85
N PRO A 25 -7.18 0.30 -1.80
CA PRO A 25 -6.20 -0.21 -2.77
C PRO A 25 -4.91 -0.71 -2.13
N ASP A 26 -4.58 -0.25 -0.92
CA ASP A 26 -3.40 -0.71 -0.17
C ASP A 26 -3.68 -1.94 0.70
N CYS A 27 -4.97 -2.30 0.88
CA CYS A 27 -5.37 -3.46 1.66
C CYS A 27 -5.71 -4.66 0.77
N ARG A 28 -6.74 -4.55 -0.06
CA ARG A 28 -7.27 -5.61 -0.94
C ARG A 28 -7.46 -6.99 -0.27
N ALA A 29 -7.51 -7.03 1.07
CA ALA A 29 -7.68 -8.28 1.82
C ALA A 29 -9.01 -8.96 1.44
N PRO A 30 -9.03 -10.30 1.27
CA PRO A 30 -10.26 -11.07 1.14
C PRO A 30 -11.17 -10.84 2.37
N THR A 31 -12.45 -10.67 2.13
CA THR A 31 -13.45 -10.38 3.18
C THR A 31 -14.49 -11.50 3.31
N SER A 32 -14.27 -12.63 2.65
CA SER A 32 -15.08 -13.81 2.77
C SER A 32 -14.24 -15.07 2.71
N GLY A 33 -14.70 -16.13 3.36
CA GLY A 33 -14.04 -17.43 3.34
C GLY A 33 -14.96 -18.52 3.91
N PRO A 34 -14.55 -19.78 3.84
CA PRO A 34 -15.29 -20.87 4.46
C PRO A 34 -15.25 -20.76 5.99
N SER A 35 -16.29 -21.22 6.66
CA SER A 35 -16.27 -21.47 8.11
C SER A 35 -15.88 -22.92 8.40
N LEU A 36 -15.75 -23.26 9.69
CA LEU A 36 -15.55 -24.65 10.09
C LEU A 36 -16.79 -25.53 9.80
N ASP A 37 -17.99 -24.95 9.77
CA ASP A 37 -19.17 -25.63 9.25
C ASP A 37 -19.03 -25.77 7.73
N PRO A 38 -19.09 -27.00 7.16
CA PRO A 38 -18.97 -27.24 5.73
C PRO A 38 -19.97 -26.47 4.84
N SER A 39 -21.12 -26.10 5.39
CA SER A 39 -22.16 -25.29 4.70
C SER A 39 -22.04 -23.80 4.98
N GLY A 40 -21.18 -23.40 5.90
CA GLY A 40 -21.08 -22.02 6.40
C GLY A 40 -20.07 -21.15 5.65
N VAL A 41 -20.32 -19.84 5.67
CA VAL A 41 -19.44 -18.80 5.13
C VAL A 41 -19.17 -17.75 6.20
N THR A 42 -17.91 -17.40 6.37
CA THR A 42 -17.49 -16.26 7.17
C THR A 42 -17.37 -15.02 6.29
N ILE A 43 -18.00 -13.92 6.69
CA ILE A 43 -17.90 -12.62 6.02
C ILE A 43 -17.37 -11.61 7.03
N THR A 44 -16.20 -11.06 6.75
CA THR A 44 -15.53 -10.03 7.55
C THR A 44 -15.60 -8.64 6.92
N GLY A 45 -16.21 -8.55 5.72
CA GLY A 45 -16.46 -7.29 5.06
C GLY A 45 -17.77 -6.66 5.50
N VAL A 46 -17.83 -5.34 5.36
CA VAL A 46 -19.01 -4.51 5.65
C VAL A 46 -19.25 -3.52 4.54
N ALA A 47 -20.52 -3.19 4.32
CA ALA A 47 -20.92 -2.08 3.47
C ALA A 47 -20.87 -0.79 4.31
N ALA A 48 -19.91 0.07 4.02
CA ALA A 48 -19.76 1.37 4.66
C ALA A 48 -20.38 2.48 3.81
N HIS A 49 -20.96 3.50 4.46
CA HIS A 49 -21.45 4.69 3.78
C HIS A 49 -20.29 5.62 3.42
N ILE A 50 -20.29 6.15 2.21
CA ILE A 50 -19.34 7.20 1.79
C ILE A 50 -19.75 8.53 2.43
N CYS A 51 -20.98 8.96 2.23
CA CYS A 51 -21.62 10.03 3.00
C CYS A 51 -22.57 9.40 4.03
N ALA A 52 -22.43 9.76 5.29
CA ALA A 52 -23.12 9.10 6.40
C ALA A 52 -24.64 8.95 6.22
N ALA A 53 -25.20 7.88 6.75
CA ALA A 53 -26.63 7.55 6.72
C ALA A 53 -27.51 8.44 7.61
N SER A 54 -26.92 9.27 8.47
CA SER A 54 -27.67 10.13 9.39
C SER A 54 -26.84 11.34 9.81
N PRO A 55 -27.50 12.44 10.25
CA PRO A 55 -26.83 13.62 10.78
C PRO A 55 -25.85 13.28 11.91
N GLY A 56 -24.70 13.96 11.91
CA GLY A 56 -23.61 13.76 12.88
C GLY A 56 -22.69 12.58 12.57
N GLY A 57 -22.91 11.82 11.52
CA GLY A 57 -21.97 10.82 11.03
C GLY A 57 -20.93 11.43 10.10
N ALA A 58 -19.84 10.69 9.85
CA ALA A 58 -18.72 11.11 9.02
C ALA A 58 -19.19 11.50 7.60
N ARG A 59 -18.71 12.63 7.09
CA ARG A 59 -19.00 13.12 5.73
C ARG A 59 -20.51 13.26 5.43
N TYR A 60 -21.34 13.54 6.47
CA TYR A 60 -22.78 13.71 6.26
C TYR A 60 -23.07 14.86 5.31
N ASP A 61 -23.93 14.59 4.31
CA ASP A 61 -24.42 15.57 3.35
C ASP A 61 -25.92 15.77 3.52
N SER A 62 -26.32 16.99 3.94
CA SER A 62 -27.73 17.37 4.16
C SER A 62 -28.53 17.46 2.87
N ASP A 63 -27.87 17.66 1.73
CA ASP A 63 -28.52 17.84 0.43
C ASP A 63 -28.90 16.50 -0.23
N MET A 64 -28.37 15.39 0.28
CA MET A 64 -28.74 14.06 -0.18
C MET A 64 -30.13 13.66 0.35
N THR A 65 -30.92 12.98 -0.50
CA THR A 65 -32.17 12.34 -0.07
C THR A 65 -31.92 11.00 0.62
N THR A 66 -32.91 10.46 1.33
CA THR A 66 -32.88 9.10 1.92
C THR A 66 -32.53 8.03 0.88
N GLU A 67 -33.12 8.14 -0.31
CA GLU A 67 -32.87 7.20 -1.42
C GLU A 67 -31.41 7.28 -1.87
N GLN A 68 -30.85 8.48 -2.01
CA GLN A 68 -29.45 8.68 -2.39
C GLN A 68 -28.48 8.14 -1.31
N ARG A 69 -28.79 8.38 -0.02
CA ARG A 69 -27.95 7.86 1.08
C ARG A 69 -27.92 6.34 1.13
N SER A 70 -29.05 5.68 0.83
CA SER A 70 -29.16 4.20 0.81
C SER A 70 -28.86 3.56 -0.56
N ASP A 71 -28.46 4.35 -1.56
CA ASP A 71 -28.14 3.87 -2.90
C ASP A 71 -26.75 3.21 -2.97
N LEU A 72 -26.57 2.31 -3.93
CA LEU A 72 -25.31 1.63 -4.23
C LEU A 72 -24.15 2.61 -4.47
N SER A 73 -24.41 3.77 -5.08
CA SER A 73 -23.41 4.78 -5.36
C SER A 73 -22.79 5.37 -4.10
N ASN A 74 -23.56 5.49 -3.02
CA ASN A 74 -23.08 5.98 -1.72
C ASN A 74 -22.48 4.88 -0.83
N GLY A 75 -22.35 3.66 -1.30
CA GLY A 75 -21.77 2.54 -0.55
C GLY A 75 -20.40 2.14 -1.06
N ILE A 76 -19.52 1.72 -0.14
CA ILE A 76 -18.23 1.13 -0.41
C ILE A 76 -18.06 -0.17 0.40
N TRP A 77 -17.45 -1.21 -0.18
CA TRP A 77 -17.20 -2.46 0.52
C TRP A 77 -15.81 -2.49 1.15
N LEU A 78 -15.71 -2.64 2.45
CA LEU A 78 -14.44 -2.58 3.20
C LEU A 78 -14.33 -3.75 4.20
N CYS A 79 -13.12 -4.09 4.62
CA CYS A 79 -12.94 -4.89 5.84
C CYS A 79 -13.31 -4.04 7.07
N GLN A 80 -13.62 -4.69 8.20
CA GLN A 80 -14.07 -4.01 9.42
C GLN A 80 -13.07 -2.94 9.90
N THR A 81 -11.77 -3.22 9.82
CA THR A 81 -10.72 -2.26 10.21
C THR A 81 -10.79 -0.97 9.39
N HIS A 82 -10.88 -1.10 8.06
CA HIS A 82 -10.93 0.09 7.19
C HIS A 82 -12.28 0.78 7.22
N ALA A 83 -13.38 0.06 7.42
CA ALA A 83 -14.68 0.68 7.62
C ALA A 83 -14.71 1.58 8.86
N LYS A 84 -14.11 1.10 9.97
CA LYS A 84 -13.98 1.93 11.17
C LYS A 84 -13.01 3.10 10.96
N LEU A 85 -11.87 2.87 10.33
CA LEU A 85 -10.84 3.88 10.10
C LEU A 85 -11.36 5.09 9.33
N ILE A 86 -12.12 4.86 8.24
CA ILE A 86 -12.67 5.95 7.41
C ILE A 86 -13.70 6.81 8.15
N ASP A 87 -14.38 6.25 9.15
CA ASP A 87 -15.35 6.99 9.95
C ASP A 87 -14.71 7.72 11.14
N ASP A 88 -13.61 7.20 11.68
CA ASP A 88 -12.87 7.82 12.80
C ASP A 88 -11.99 9.00 12.31
N ASP A 89 -11.55 8.99 11.05
CA ASP A 89 -10.66 10.02 10.48
C ASP A 89 -11.20 10.53 9.13
N GLU A 90 -12.34 11.22 9.18
CA GLU A 90 -13.00 11.73 7.97
C GLU A 90 -12.17 12.75 7.17
N LEU A 91 -11.23 13.44 7.83
CA LEU A 91 -10.36 14.42 7.16
C LEU A 91 -9.33 13.74 6.25
N SER A 92 -8.76 12.63 6.69
CA SER A 92 -7.84 11.81 5.87
C SER A 92 -8.57 11.00 4.80
N PHE A 93 -9.89 10.74 4.98
CA PHE A 93 -10.71 9.95 4.05
C PHE A 93 -11.92 10.74 3.54
N PRO A 94 -11.70 11.80 2.73
CA PRO A 94 -12.79 12.61 2.16
C PRO A 94 -13.59 11.80 1.12
N THR A 95 -14.81 12.24 0.85
CA THR A 95 -15.78 11.60 -0.05
C THR A 95 -15.18 11.22 -1.42
N HIS A 96 -14.43 12.12 -2.06
CA HIS A 96 -13.84 11.87 -3.38
C HIS A 96 -12.84 10.70 -3.36
N LEU A 97 -12.03 10.58 -2.32
CA LEU A 97 -11.07 9.48 -2.15
C LEU A 97 -11.79 8.12 -2.02
N LEU A 98 -12.90 8.08 -1.27
CA LEU A 98 -13.68 6.85 -1.11
C LEU A 98 -14.38 6.44 -2.42
N HIS A 99 -14.84 7.41 -3.21
CA HIS A 99 -15.36 7.13 -4.56
C HIS A 99 -14.25 6.60 -5.50
N GLU A 100 -13.04 7.15 -5.41
CA GLU A 100 -11.88 6.65 -6.15
C GLU A 100 -11.53 5.21 -5.76
N TRP A 101 -11.45 4.91 -4.45
CA TRP A 101 -11.22 3.55 -3.97
C TRP A 101 -12.26 2.55 -4.48
N LYS A 102 -13.55 2.96 -4.43
CA LYS A 102 -14.65 2.16 -4.97
C LYS A 102 -14.44 1.88 -6.46
N ALA A 103 -14.17 2.91 -7.26
CA ALA A 103 -13.99 2.80 -8.70
C ALA A 103 -12.81 1.87 -9.06
N ILE A 104 -11.66 2.07 -8.42
CA ILE A 104 -10.46 1.23 -8.60
C ILE A 104 -10.76 -0.22 -8.23
N SER A 105 -11.40 -0.46 -7.08
CA SER A 105 -11.74 -1.80 -6.61
C SER A 105 -12.66 -2.54 -7.59
N GLU A 106 -13.70 -1.87 -8.08
CA GLU A 106 -14.65 -2.44 -9.04
C GLU A 106 -13.99 -2.71 -10.40
N GLN A 107 -13.08 -1.84 -10.84
CA GLN A 107 -12.32 -2.04 -12.07
C GLN A 107 -11.38 -3.26 -11.95
N ILE A 108 -10.66 -3.39 -10.83
CA ILE A 108 -9.81 -4.55 -10.55
C ILE A 108 -10.65 -5.83 -10.58
N ALA A 109 -11.76 -5.87 -9.84
CA ALA A 109 -12.64 -7.04 -9.80
C ALA A 109 -13.19 -7.40 -11.19
N ALA A 110 -13.51 -6.41 -12.03
CA ALA A 110 -13.96 -6.64 -13.41
C ALA A 110 -12.86 -7.23 -14.31
N LEU A 111 -11.60 -6.84 -14.13
CA LEU A 111 -10.46 -7.41 -14.84
C LEU A 111 -10.17 -8.84 -14.36
N GLU A 112 -10.17 -9.07 -13.04
CA GLU A 112 -9.98 -10.39 -12.43
C GLU A 112 -11.07 -11.39 -12.91
N ALA A 113 -12.32 -10.94 -13.00
CA ALA A 113 -13.43 -11.74 -13.52
C ALA A 113 -13.27 -12.14 -15.01
N ARG A 114 -12.43 -11.43 -15.77
CA ARG A 114 -12.05 -11.77 -17.15
C ARG A 114 -10.79 -12.62 -17.25
N GLY A 115 -10.22 -13.05 -16.11
CA GLY A 115 -9.02 -13.88 -16.05
C GLY A 115 -7.70 -13.11 -16.05
N PHE A 116 -7.71 -11.78 -15.92
CA PHE A 116 -6.48 -10.99 -15.75
C PHE A 116 -6.01 -11.04 -14.30
N ALA A 117 -4.72 -11.19 -14.07
CA ALA A 117 -4.10 -10.98 -12.78
C ALA A 117 -3.73 -9.49 -12.65
N VAL A 118 -4.38 -8.78 -11.71
CA VAL A 118 -4.09 -7.37 -11.45
C VAL A 118 -3.17 -7.30 -10.23
N THR A 119 -1.95 -6.81 -10.43
CA THR A 119 -0.97 -6.60 -9.37
C THR A 119 -0.61 -5.12 -9.26
N LYS A 120 -0.39 -4.64 -8.05
CA LYS A 120 0.14 -3.30 -7.84
C LYS A 120 1.51 -3.22 -8.51
N ALA A 121 1.73 -2.20 -9.33
CA ALA A 121 3.04 -2.01 -9.94
C ALA A 121 4.09 -1.82 -8.83
N ASN A 122 5.14 -2.63 -8.89
CA ASN A 122 6.29 -2.45 -7.99
C ASN A 122 7.28 -1.51 -8.68
N PRO A 123 7.48 -0.28 -8.18
CA PRO A 123 8.35 0.71 -8.83
C PRO A 123 9.82 0.27 -8.84
N PHE A 124 10.19 -0.73 -8.02
CA PHE A 124 11.56 -1.20 -7.89
C PHE A 124 11.89 -2.40 -8.77
N ARG A 125 10.90 -3.01 -9.45
CA ARG A 125 11.11 -4.20 -10.29
C ARG A 125 12.16 -3.97 -11.37
N ASP A 126 12.16 -2.79 -11.99
CA ASP A 126 13.10 -2.46 -13.06
C ASP A 126 14.56 -2.32 -12.56
N LEU A 127 14.75 -2.11 -11.26
CA LEU A 127 16.09 -2.06 -10.66
C LEU A 127 16.78 -3.42 -10.71
N GLU A 128 16.04 -4.54 -10.71
CA GLU A 128 16.61 -5.88 -10.83
C GLU A 128 17.39 -6.09 -12.13
N GLY A 129 16.89 -5.54 -13.23
CA GLY A 129 17.59 -5.60 -14.52
C GLY A 129 18.73 -4.59 -14.64
N LYS A 130 18.65 -3.46 -13.93
CA LYS A 130 19.60 -2.35 -14.06
C LYS A 130 20.80 -2.49 -13.13
N VAL A 131 20.59 -3.00 -11.91
CA VAL A 131 21.60 -3.01 -10.83
C VAL A 131 21.64 -4.34 -10.04
N PRO A 132 21.64 -5.52 -10.70
CA PRO A 132 21.43 -6.80 -10.05
C PRO A 132 22.47 -7.13 -8.98
N LYS A 133 23.74 -6.81 -9.21
CA LYS A 133 24.84 -7.10 -8.26
C LYS A 133 24.68 -6.35 -6.94
N LEU A 134 24.40 -5.04 -7.01
CA LEU A 134 24.20 -4.22 -5.83
C LEU A 134 22.95 -4.64 -5.05
N LEU A 135 21.86 -4.97 -5.75
CA LEU A 135 20.64 -5.46 -5.09
C LEU A 135 20.86 -6.78 -4.37
N ALA A 136 21.67 -7.68 -4.94
CA ALA A 136 22.02 -8.95 -4.29
C ALA A 136 22.81 -8.73 -3.00
N GLU A 137 23.76 -7.80 -3.01
CA GLU A 137 24.55 -7.42 -1.82
C GLU A 137 23.63 -6.75 -0.77
N MET A 138 22.80 -5.80 -1.16
CA MET A 138 21.84 -5.15 -0.26
C MET A 138 20.85 -6.14 0.37
N ARG A 139 20.38 -7.15 -0.38
CA ARG A 139 19.54 -8.23 0.16
C ARG A 139 20.25 -9.02 1.24
N GLN A 140 21.48 -9.43 0.97
CA GLN A 140 22.27 -10.19 1.91
C GLN A 140 22.53 -9.39 3.20
N ASP A 141 22.89 -8.13 3.07
CA ASP A 141 23.14 -7.23 4.19
C ASP A 141 21.90 -7.02 5.05
N LEU A 142 20.74 -6.75 4.42
CA LEU A 142 19.48 -6.57 5.12
C LEU A 142 18.96 -7.86 5.78
N GLN A 143 19.24 -9.05 5.21
CA GLN A 143 18.93 -10.32 5.84
C GLN A 143 19.75 -10.54 7.11
N GLN A 144 21.02 -10.13 7.10
CA GLN A 144 21.90 -10.24 8.28
C GLN A 144 21.61 -9.15 9.32
N HIS A 145 21.20 -7.96 8.87
CA HIS A 145 21.02 -6.78 9.70
C HIS A 145 19.71 -6.05 9.38
N PRO A 146 18.54 -6.64 9.69
CA PRO A 146 17.22 -6.18 9.21
C PRO A 146 16.78 -4.81 9.72
N LEU A 147 17.45 -4.26 10.75
CA LEU A 147 17.13 -2.94 11.32
C LEU A 147 17.98 -1.80 10.75
N VAL A 148 19.02 -2.11 9.96
CA VAL A 148 19.85 -1.07 9.34
C VAL A 148 19.07 -0.41 8.19
N ARG A 149 19.03 0.92 8.20
CA ARG A 149 18.29 1.72 7.20
C ARG A 149 19.16 2.71 6.45
N GLN A 150 20.45 2.71 6.71
CA GLN A 150 21.36 3.68 6.13
C GLN A 150 22.61 3.00 5.56
N PHE A 151 23.12 3.56 4.48
CA PHE A 151 24.41 3.16 3.92
C PHE A 151 25.22 4.35 3.41
N VAL A 152 26.51 4.12 3.23
CA VAL A 152 27.50 5.10 2.79
C VAL A 152 28.24 4.55 1.58
N LEU A 153 28.54 5.44 0.62
CA LEU A 153 29.43 5.12 -0.49
C LEU A 153 30.86 5.56 -0.15
N LEU A 154 31.79 4.66 -0.31
CA LEU A 154 33.22 4.93 -0.17
C LEU A 154 33.95 4.61 -1.49
N PRO A 155 35.01 5.35 -1.85
CA PRO A 155 35.74 5.09 -3.09
C PRO A 155 36.32 3.66 -3.14
N ASN A 156 36.89 3.19 -2.04
CA ASN A 156 37.51 1.87 -1.92
C ASN A 156 37.62 1.42 -0.46
N LYS A 157 37.97 0.13 -0.23
CA LYS A 157 38.11 -0.47 1.10
C LYS A 157 39.27 0.06 1.96
N ARG A 158 40.19 0.83 1.38
CA ARG A 158 41.32 1.42 2.09
C ARG A 158 40.99 2.72 2.81
N VAL A 159 39.85 3.32 2.52
CA VAL A 159 39.41 4.56 3.17
C VAL A 159 39.00 4.25 4.60
N SER A 160 39.64 4.89 5.57
CA SER A 160 39.22 4.84 6.97
C SER A 160 37.93 5.67 7.16
N TYR A 161 36.86 5.04 7.62
CA TYR A 161 35.59 5.69 7.89
C TYR A 161 35.14 5.37 9.31
N SER A 162 34.96 6.42 10.14
CA SER A 162 34.46 6.26 11.51
C SER A 162 32.93 6.30 11.52
N MET A 163 32.31 5.24 12.03
CA MET A 163 30.87 5.11 12.15
C MET A 163 30.42 5.45 13.56
N SER A 164 29.45 6.36 13.69
CA SER A 164 28.80 6.67 14.97
C SER A 164 27.68 5.69 15.30
N TYR A 165 27.13 5.01 14.29
CA TYR A 165 26.07 4.00 14.38
C TYR A 165 26.15 3.03 13.20
N ARG A 166 25.45 1.90 13.30
CA ARG A 166 25.53 0.82 12.32
C ARG A 166 24.90 1.24 10.99
N GLN A 167 25.66 1.16 9.90
CA GLN A 167 25.26 1.43 8.53
C GLN A 167 26.02 0.49 7.59
N PHE A 168 25.49 0.25 6.38
CA PHE A 168 26.20 -0.53 5.38
C PHE A 168 27.23 0.35 4.65
N LEU A 169 28.26 -0.30 4.11
CA LEU A 169 29.31 0.35 3.33
C LEU A 169 29.37 -0.30 1.95
N TYR A 170 29.12 0.50 0.89
CA TYR A 170 29.30 0.06 -0.48
C TYR A 170 30.46 0.81 -1.11
N PHE A 171 31.24 0.10 -1.93
CA PHE A 171 32.49 0.61 -2.46
C PHE A 171 32.39 0.84 -3.97
N GLU A 172 32.80 2.03 -4.43
CA GLU A 172 32.80 2.38 -5.87
C GLU A 172 33.67 1.40 -6.68
N GLU A 173 34.78 0.90 -6.12
CA GLU A 173 35.67 -0.08 -6.76
C GLU A 173 35.00 -1.45 -7.00
N ALA A 174 33.95 -1.78 -6.27
CA ALA A 174 33.26 -3.08 -6.35
C ALA A 174 32.12 -3.10 -7.36
N HIS A 175 31.64 -1.94 -7.77
CA HIS A 175 30.47 -1.77 -8.65
C HIS A 175 30.76 -0.79 -9.76
N GLU A 176 30.52 -1.20 -11.00
CA GLU A 176 30.66 -0.32 -12.16
C GLU A 176 29.64 0.83 -12.07
N ASP A 177 30.15 2.05 -12.22
CA ASP A 177 29.37 3.30 -12.24
C ASP A 177 28.36 3.46 -11.08
N LEU A 178 28.78 3.14 -9.86
CA LEU A 178 27.91 3.16 -8.67
C LEU A 178 27.22 4.51 -8.44
N ARG A 179 27.83 5.63 -8.87
CA ARG A 179 27.20 6.96 -8.74
C ARG A 179 25.98 7.14 -9.64
N SER A 180 26.04 6.66 -10.88
CA SER A 180 24.88 6.65 -11.78
C SER A 180 23.79 5.71 -11.27
N VAL A 181 24.19 4.57 -10.70
CA VAL A 181 23.27 3.65 -10.02
C VAL A 181 22.51 4.35 -8.88
N MET A 182 23.19 5.15 -8.04
CA MET A 182 22.51 5.92 -6.99
C MET A 182 21.50 6.90 -7.56
N THR A 183 21.82 7.57 -8.68
CA THR A 183 20.87 8.46 -9.36
C THR A 183 19.62 7.72 -9.80
N ILE A 184 19.77 6.53 -10.40
CA ILE A 184 18.63 5.68 -10.81
C ILE A 184 17.79 5.26 -9.60
N MET A 185 18.42 4.89 -8.49
CA MET A 185 17.73 4.47 -7.27
C MET A 185 17.00 5.64 -6.58
N LEU A 186 17.59 6.85 -6.60
CA LEU A 186 16.93 8.08 -6.12
C LEU A 186 15.70 8.40 -6.95
N GLN A 187 15.80 8.35 -8.29
CA GLN A 187 14.68 8.59 -9.20
C GLN A 187 13.56 7.56 -9.06
N ALA A 188 13.91 6.31 -8.76
CA ALA A 188 12.94 5.25 -8.48
C ALA A 188 12.31 5.37 -7.08
N GLY A 189 12.74 6.30 -6.25
CA GLY A 189 12.30 6.43 -4.86
C GLY A 189 12.73 5.26 -3.96
N ALA A 190 13.73 4.49 -4.37
CA ALA A 190 14.25 3.36 -3.60
C ALA A 190 15.10 3.81 -2.39
N ILE A 191 15.74 4.95 -2.53
CA ILE A 191 16.59 5.55 -1.50
C ILE A 191 16.37 7.06 -1.43
N PHE A 192 16.79 7.67 -0.32
CA PHE A 192 16.80 9.11 -0.11
C PHE A 192 18.22 9.61 0.17
N ASP A 193 18.56 10.80 -0.34
CA ASP A 193 19.84 11.44 -0.04
C ASP A 193 19.84 11.92 1.43
N ALA A 194 20.70 11.31 2.24
CA ALA A 194 20.92 11.64 3.65
C ALA A 194 22.34 12.19 3.88
N ARG A 195 22.90 12.82 2.84
CA ARG A 195 24.28 13.33 2.84
C ARG A 195 24.54 14.21 4.05
N PHE A 196 25.65 13.91 4.71
CA PHE A 196 26.16 14.73 5.79
C PHE A 196 27.63 15.07 5.52
N ASN A 197 27.93 16.34 5.53
CA ASN A 197 29.21 16.87 5.03
C ASN A 197 29.42 16.50 3.55
N SER A 198 30.64 16.07 3.16
CA SER A 198 30.97 15.66 1.79
C SER A 198 30.85 14.16 1.53
N VAL A 199 30.42 13.36 2.51
CA VAL A 199 30.32 11.91 2.38
C VAL A 199 28.96 11.52 1.82
N PRO A 200 28.88 10.82 0.67
CA PRO A 200 27.63 10.32 0.11
C PRO A 200 26.99 9.30 1.05
N ARG A 201 25.80 9.61 1.55
CA ARG A 201 25.04 8.81 2.50
C ARG A 201 23.59 8.75 2.02
N TYR A 202 22.97 7.60 2.18
CA TYR A 202 21.61 7.36 1.73
C TYR A 202 20.81 6.58 2.76
N ASP A 203 19.53 6.90 2.87
CA ASP A 203 18.55 6.14 3.64
C ASP A 203 17.73 5.26 2.70
N PHE A 204 17.46 4.02 3.10
CA PHE A 204 16.54 3.14 2.38
C PHE A 204 15.09 3.59 2.54
N ASN A 205 14.32 3.53 1.46
CA ASN A 205 12.87 3.58 1.53
C ASN A 205 12.34 2.26 2.13
N GLU A 206 11.38 2.32 3.06
CA GLU A 206 10.82 1.13 3.70
C GLU A 206 10.11 0.19 2.72
N ASP A 207 9.44 0.70 1.68
CA ASP A 207 8.86 -0.12 0.62
C ASP A 207 9.95 -0.85 -0.18
N PHE A 208 11.07 -0.19 -0.42
CA PHE A 208 12.22 -0.79 -1.06
C PHE A 208 12.89 -1.86 -0.19
N VAL A 209 13.00 -1.63 1.12
CA VAL A 209 13.47 -2.67 2.06
C VAL A 209 12.54 -3.88 2.00
N ARG A 210 11.21 -3.69 2.05
CA ARG A 210 10.24 -4.80 1.90
C ARG A 210 10.42 -5.55 0.58
N PHE A 211 10.62 -4.83 -0.51
CA PHE A 211 10.92 -5.43 -1.81
C PHE A 211 12.20 -6.28 -1.79
N LEU A 212 13.28 -5.79 -1.18
CA LEU A 212 14.56 -6.50 -1.11
C LEU A 212 14.48 -7.79 -0.27
N ILE A 213 13.80 -7.76 0.87
CA ILE A 213 13.69 -8.92 1.77
C ILE A 213 12.55 -9.88 1.40
N GLY A 214 11.77 -9.58 0.35
CA GLY A 214 10.67 -10.42 -0.12
C GLY A 214 9.44 -10.45 0.78
N SER A 215 9.26 -9.45 1.63
CA SER A 215 8.06 -9.29 2.46
C SER A 215 6.97 -8.61 1.62
N ASN A 216 6.04 -9.43 1.09
CA ASN A 216 4.81 -8.95 0.44
C ASN A 216 3.79 -8.49 1.47
#